data_8469b1a3f8620eeca2d468151f4713d3
#
_entry.id   8469b1a3f8620eeca2d468151f4713d3
#
_cell.length_a   1.000
_cell.length_b   1.000
_cell.length_c   1.000
_cell.angle_alpha   90.00
_cell.angle_beta   90.00
_cell.angle_gamma   90.00
#
_symmetry.space_group_name_H-M   'P 1'
#
loop_
_entity.id
_entity.type
_entity.pdbx_description
1 polymer ?
#
loop_
_entity_poly.entity_id
_entity_poly.type
_entity_poly.pdbx_seq_one_letter_code
_entity_poly.pdbx_strand_id
1 'polypeptide(L)'
;VLVFADGDQAKAAEEAGADIVGGSELAEAISSGTQALDWDVTIAMPSMMSEVGKLGRTLGPRGLMPNPKAGTVTPDVGTAVKEFKGGRTEYRNDRYGNVHVAIGRVAFEDTDLRRNLAAVVDELQRNRPAAAKGRFIRKLTVSSTMGPGVKVDVNALDELLEILK
;
A
#
# COMPACT_ATOMS: atom_id res chain seq x y z
N VAL A 1 -5.35 0.20 -10.64
CA VAL A 1 -4.09 0.95 -10.47
C VAL A 1 -4.04 2.08 -11.50
N LEU A 2 -3.84 3.33 -11.05
CA LEU A 2 -3.63 4.49 -11.91
C LEU A 2 -2.14 4.85 -11.95
N VAL A 3 -1.65 5.22 -13.14
CA VAL A 3 -0.24 5.51 -13.37
C VAL A 3 -0.05 6.87 -14.04
N PHE A 4 0.80 7.70 -13.43
CA PHE A 4 1.31 8.91 -14.05
C PHE A 4 2.68 8.66 -14.65
N ALA A 5 2.72 8.48 -15.96
CA ALA A 5 3.96 8.25 -16.71
C ALA A 5 3.87 8.83 -18.13
N ASP A 6 5.04 9.12 -18.70
CA ASP A 6 5.17 9.61 -20.05
C ASP A 6 6.02 8.68 -20.92
N GLY A 7 5.81 8.74 -22.24
CA GLY A 7 6.64 8.07 -23.26
C GLY A 7 6.68 6.55 -23.12
N ASP A 8 7.88 5.98 -23.10
CA ASP A 8 8.06 4.51 -23.05
C ASP A 8 7.62 3.90 -21.73
N GLN A 9 7.64 4.65 -20.63
CA GLN A 9 7.18 4.18 -19.32
C GLN A 9 5.65 4.08 -19.26
N ALA A 10 4.93 4.92 -20.01
CA ALA A 10 3.48 4.80 -20.14
C ALA A 10 3.12 3.48 -20.83
N LYS A 11 3.81 3.13 -21.92
CA LYS A 11 3.62 1.85 -22.61
C LYS A 11 3.95 0.65 -21.72
N ALA A 12 5.07 0.73 -20.96
CA ALA A 12 5.46 -0.32 -20.03
C ALA A 12 4.41 -0.50 -18.91
N ALA A 13 3.76 0.57 -18.47
CA ALA A 13 2.67 0.51 -17.50
C ALA A 13 1.41 -0.16 -18.07
N GLU A 14 1.05 0.16 -19.31
CA GLU A 14 -0.07 -0.49 -20.03
C GLU A 14 0.20 -1.99 -20.23
N GLU A 15 1.39 -2.36 -20.69
CA GLU A 15 1.82 -3.76 -20.86
C GLU A 15 1.84 -4.53 -19.52
N ALA A 16 2.18 -3.84 -18.42
CA ALA A 16 2.11 -4.40 -17.07
C ALA A 16 0.69 -4.55 -16.53
N GLY A 17 -0.31 -4.00 -17.27
CA GLY A 17 -1.73 -4.12 -16.96
C GLY A 17 -2.28 -2.98 -16.08
N ALA A 18 -1.70 -1.77 -16.10
CA ALA A 18 -2.30 -0.61 -15.45
C ALA A 18 -3.69 -0.32 -16.03
N ASP A 19 -4.63 0.10 -15.17
CA ASP A 19 -6.01 0.33 -15.58
C ASP A 19 -6.20 1.72 -16.22
N ILE A 20 -5.45 2.71 -15.75
CA ILE A 20 -5.46 4.07 -16.25
C ILE A 20 -4.02 4.56 -16.32
N VAL A 21 -3.58 5.01 -17.48
CA VAL A 21 -2.25 5.57 -17.70
C VAL A 21 -2.39 6.94 -18.35
N GLY A 22 -1.64 7.92 -17.88
CA GLY A 22 -1.64 9.25 -18.48
C GLY A 22 -0.61 10.19 -17.87
N GLY A 23 -0.42 11.31 -18.54
CA GLY A 23 0.50 12.37 -18.15
C GLY A 23 -0.20 13.56 -17.48
N SER A 24 0.19 14.78 -17.89
CA SER A 24 -0.37 16.03 -17.39
C SER A 24 -1.86 16.21 -17.66
N GLU A 25 -2.35 15.73 -18.80
CA GLU A 25 -3.76 15.73 -19.18
C GLU A 25 -4.64 14.92 -18.20
N LEU A 26 -4.12 13.78 -17.71
CA LEU A 26 -4.81 13.01 -16.69
C LEU A 26 -4.87 13.77 -15.35
N ALA A 27 -3.78 14.48 -15.00
CA ALA A 27 -3.76 15.32 -13.82
C ALA A 27 -4.80 16.47 -13.92
N GLU A 28 -4.93 17.10 -15.07
CA GLU A 28 -5.95 18.13 -15.32
C GLU A 28 -7.39 17.56 -15.25
N ALA A 29 -7.62 16.38 -15.82
CA ALA A 29 -8.92 15.70 -15.76
C ALA A 29 -9.33 15.34 -14.32
N ILE A 30 -8.40 14.95 -13.49
CA ILE A 30 -8.63 14.69 -12.04
C ILE A 30 -8.88 16.02 -11.30
N SER A 31 -8.13 17.07 -11.60
CA SER A 31 -8.28 18.39 -10.98
C SER A 31 -9.64 19.03 -11.30
N SER A 32 -10.11 18.89 -12.54
CA SER A 32 -11.43 19.38 -12.99
C SER A 32 -12.61 18.53 -12.50
N GLY A 33 -12.32 17.33 -11.94
CA GLY A 33 -13.37 16.40 -11.51
C GLY A 33 -14.02 15.60 -12.64
N THR A 34 -13.47 15.67 -13.85
CA THR A 34 -13.98 14.93 -15.03
C THR A 34 -13.64 13.43 -14.89
N GLN A 35 -12.50 13.11 -14.28
CA GLN A 35 -12.10 11.73 -14.01
C GLN A 35 -12.62 11.28 -12.63
N ALA A 36 -13.41 10.21 -12.61
CA ALA A 36 -13.83 9.58 -11.35
C ALA A 36 -12.63 8.99 -10.60
N LEU A 37 -12.62 9.11 -9.27
CA LEU A 37 -11.57 8.57 -8.40
C LEU A 37 -11.94 7.13 -7.98
N ASP A 38 -11.91 6.21 -8.92
CA ASP A 38 -12.31 4.80 -8.74
C ASP A 38 -11.12 3.86 -8.96
N TRP A 39 -10.07 4.08 -8.17
CA TRP A 39 -8.90 3.20 -8.13
C TRP A 39 -8.31 3.15 -6.72
N ASP A 40 -7.54 2.10 -6.43
CA ASP A 40 -7.00 1.84 -5.09
C ASP A 40 -5.58 2.40 -4.90
N VAL A 41 -4.76 2.40 -5.96
CA VAL A 41 -3.34 2.78 -5.89
C VAL A 41 -2.97 3.71 -7.04
N THR A 42 -2.20 4.75 -6.72
CA THR A 42 -1.61 5.67 -7.70
C THR A 42 -0.10 5.49 -7.72
N ILE A 43 0.45 5.24 -8.90
CA ILE A 43 1.89 5.17 -9.13
C ILE A 43 2.29 6.38 -9.98
N ALA A 44 3.43 6.97 -9.72
CA ALA A 44 3.92 8.12 -10.45
C ALA A 44 5.41 8.03 -10.75
N MET A 45 5.81 8.52 -11.91
CA MET A 45 7.23 8.80 -12.18
C MET A 45 7.70 10.00 -11.35
N PRO A 46 8.97 10.03 -10.92
CA PRO A 46 9.54 11.18 -10.21
C PRO A 46 9.40 12.50 -10.98
N SER A 47 9.51 12.46 -12.30
CA SER A 47 9.32 13.62 -13.19
C SER A 47 7.91 14.21 -13.14
N MET A 48 6.89 13.37 -12.95
CA MET A 48 5.49 13.77 -12.92
C MET A 48 5.03 14.26 -11.55
N MET A 49 5.86 14.14 -10.51
CA MET A 49 5.49 14.54 -9.15
C MET A 49 5.17 16.03 -9.00
N SER A 50 5.69 16.90 -9.87
CA SER A 50 5.32 18.32 -9.89
C SER A 50 3.84 18.53 -10.23
N GLU A 51 3.33 17.77 -11.20
CA GLU A 51 1.92 17.83 -11.62
C GLU A 51 1.01 17.12 -10.61
N VAL A 52 1.41 15.92 -10.21
CA VAL A 52 0.68 15.13 -9.20
C VAL A 52 0.62 15.85 -7.85
N GLY A 53 1.64 16.64 -7.51
CA GLY A 53 1.66 17.48 -6.31
C GLY A 53 0.51 18.50 -6.24
N LYS A 54 0.07 19.03 -7.38
CA LYS A 54 -1.09 19.92 -7.49
C LYS A 54 -2.39 19.24 -7.06
N LEU A 55 -2.47 17.90 -7.23
CA LEU A 55 -3.61 17.07 -6.85
C LEU A 55 -3.64 16.68 -5.37
N GLY A 56 -2.68 17.15 -4.58
CA GLY A 56 -2.56 16.77 -3.16
C GLY A 56 -3.81 17.03 -2.33
N ARG A 57 -4.58 18.08 -2.66
CA ARG A 57 -5.87 18.38 -2.00
C ARG A 57 -6.96 17.37 -2.33
N THR A 58 -6.91 16.75 -3.51
CA THR A 58 -7.90 15.80 -4.02
C THR A 58 -7.51 14.36 -3.65
N LEU A 59 -6.26 13.97 -3.87
CA LEU A 59 -5.76 12.61 -3.65
C LEU A 59 -5.35 12.35 -2.19
N GLY A 60 -4.87 13.38 -1.48
CA GLY A 60 -4.36 13.27 -0.11
C GLY A 60 -5.38 12.73 0.88
N PRO A 61 -6.58 13.33 1.02
CA PRO A 61 -7.61 12.88 1.96
C PRO A 61 -8.11 11.46 1.69
N ARG A 62 -7.98 10.98 0.44
CA ARG A 62 -8.39 9.63 0.02
C ARG A 62 -7.29 8.58 0.14
N GLY A 63 -6.09 9.00 0.56
CA GLY A 63 -4.94 8.08 0.64
C GLY A 63 -4.36 7.66 -0.70
N LEU A 64 -4.76 8.32 -1.80
CA LEU A 64 -4.33 8.00 -3.17
C LEU A 64 -3.07 8.76 -3.61
N MET A 65 -2.47 9.57 -2.74
CA MET A 65 -1.29 10.37 -3.08
C MET A 65 -0.05 9.49 -3.15
N PRO A 66 0.69 9.47 -4.29
CA PRO A 66 1.93 8.71 -4.41
C PRO A 66 2.98 9.15 -3.37
N ASN A 67 3.72 8.19 -2.84
CA ASN A 67 4.74 8.42 -1.82
C ASN A 67 6.03 7.65 -2.16
N PRO A 68 7.20 8.31 -2.24
CA PRO A 68 8.47 7.63 -2.48
C PRO A 68 8.79 6.55 -1.44
N LYS A 69 8.41 6.75 -0.18
CA LYS A 69 8.66 5.79 0.91
C LYS A 69 7.85 4.50 0.77
N ALA A 70 6.69 4.57 0.14
CA ALA A 70 5.84 3.42 -0.14
C ALA A 70 6.23 2.70 -1.44
N GLY A 71 7.17 3.26 -2.21
CA GLY A 71 7.57 2.74 -3.50
C GLY A 71 6.58 3.01 -4.63
N THR A 72 5.60 3.91 -4.41
CA THR A 72 4.64 4.33 -5.43
C THR A 72 5.18 5.48 -6.30
N VAL A 73 6.36 6.00 -5.98
CA VAL A 73 7.10 6.93 -6.85
C VAL A 73 8.39 6.24 -7.26
N THR A 74 8.44 5.79 -8.52
CA THR A 74 9.56 5.02 -9.06
C THR A 74 9.78 5.32 -10.54
N PRO A 75 11.04 5.25 -11.02
CA PRO A 75 11.33 5.31 -12.45
C PRO A 75 10.93 4.04 -13.20
N ASP A 76 10.89 2.88 -12.52
CA ASP A 76 10.45 1.61 -13.08
C ASP A 76 8.97 1.36 -12.75
N VAL A 77 8.13 1.93 -13.58
CA VAL A 77 6.67 1.88 -13.40
C VAL A 77 6.11 0.50 -13.70
N GLY A 78 6.65 -0.19 -14.71
CA GLY A 78 6.16 -1.51 -15.13
C GLY A 78 6.28 -2.56 -14.03
N THR A 79 7.44 -2.62 -13.36
CA THR A 79 7.64 -3.53 -12.23
C THR A 79 6.73 -3.17 -11.05
N ALA A 80 6.61 -1.88 -10.73
CA ALA A 80 5.73 -1.43 -9.67
C ALA A 80 4.26 -1.80 -9.91
N VAL A 81 3.74 -1.63 -11.13
CA VAL A 81 2.37 -2.05 -11.48
C VAL A 81 2.16 -3.53 -11.25
N LYS A 82 3.09 -4.37 -11.69
CA LYS A 82 3.00 -5.83 -11.48
C LYS A 82 2.98 -6.19 -9.98
N GLU A 83 3.83 -5.55 -9.17
CA GLU A 83 3.88 -5.79 -7.73
C GLU A 83 2.57 -5.38 -7.03
N PHE A 84 2.03 -4.20 -7.33
CA PHE A 84 0.78 -3.73 -6.74
C PHE A 84 -0.43 -4.55 -7.20
N LYS A 85 -0.47 -4.98 -8.47
CA LYS A 85 -1.50 -5.93 -8.95
C LYS A 85 -1.32 -7.33 -8.37
N GLY A 86 -0.09 -7.72 -8.03
CA GLY A 86 0.22 -8.94 -7.30
C GLY A 86 -0.18 -8.94 -5.81
N GLY A 87 -0.73 -7.83 -5.32
CA GLY A 87 -1.22 -7.72 -3.94
C GLY A 87 -0.26 -7.03 -2.97
N ARG A 88 0.72 -6.27 -3.46
CA ARG A 88 1.55 -5.43 -2.59
C ARG A 88 0.67 -4.42 -1.86
N THR A 89 0.75 -4.42 -0.53
CA THR A 89 -0.01 -3.51 0.33
C THR A 89 0.92 -2.51 0.99
N GLU A 90 0.55 -1.24 0.97
CA GLU A 90 1.26 -0.20 1.70
C GLU A 90 0.83 -0.20 3.16
N TYR A 91 1.79 -0.07 4.08
CA TYR A 91 1.50 0.19 5.48
C TYR A 91 2.26 1.42 5.99
N ARG A 92 1.65 2.11 6.94
CA ARG A 92 2.21 3.30 7.55
C ARG A 92 1.89 3.34 9.04
N ASN A 93 2.86 3.73 9.84
CA ASN A 93 2.61 4.01 11.25
C ASN A 93 2.00 5.39 11.45
N ASP A 94 1.09 5.48 12.41
CA ASP A 94 0.56 6.76 12.89
C ASP A 94 1.55 7.46 13.86
N ARG A 95 1.19 8.66 14.35
CA ARG A 95 2.00 9.41 15.31
C ARG A 95 2.15 8.73 16.67
N TYR A 96 1.34 7.74 16.97
CA TYR A 96 1.37 6.95 18.21
C TYR A 96 2.13 5.63 18.06
N GLY A 97 2.62 5.32 16.87
CA GLY A 97 3.31 4.09 16.55
C GLY A 97 2.39 2.90 16.27
N ASN A 98 1.09 3.12 16.01
CA ASN A 98 0.22 2.06 15.56
C ASN A 98 0.35 1.88 14.05
N VAL A 99 0.27 0.63 13.60
CA VAL A 99 0.24 0.26 12.18
C VAL A 99 -1.11 -0.39 11.89
N HIS A 100 -1.79 0.10 10.87
CA HIS A 100 -3.07 -0.40 10.41
C HIS A 100 -2.90 -0.98 9.01
N VAL A 101 -3.17 -2.28 8.86
CA VAL A 101 -3.01 -3.00 7.59
C VAL A 101 -4.21 -3.89 7.37
N ALA A 102 -4.75 -3.87 6.15
CA ALA A 102 -5.75 -4.84 5.74
C ALA A 102 -5.06 -6.18 5.40
N ILE A 103 -5.42 -7.25 6.10
CA ILE A 103 -4.85 -8.59 5.91
C ILE A 103 -5.67 -9.45 4.95
N GLY A 104 -6.86 -9.00 4.56
CA GLY A 104 -7.71 -9.70 3.62
C GLY A 104 -9.16 -9.26 3.69
N ARG A 105 -10.01 -10.02 3.05
CA ARG A 105 -11.47 -9.83 3.03
C ARG A 105 -12.16 -11.00 3.73
N VAL A 106 -13.42 -10.83 4.11
CA VAL A 106 -14.23 -11.88 4.78
C VAL A 106 -14.39 -13.14 3.92
N ALA A 107 -14.25 -12.99 2.59
CA ALA A 107 -14.31 -14.11 1.66
C ALA A 107 -13.02 -14.95 1.57
N PHE A 108 -11.94 -14.53 2.23
CA PHE A 108 -10.69 -15.29 2.27
C PHE A 108 -10.78 -16.45 3.24
N GLU A 109 -10.07 -17.53 2.96
CA GLU A 109 -9.94 -18.66 3.87
C GLU A 109 -9.12 -18.28 5.11
N ASP A 110 -9.37 -18.93 6.23
CA ASP A 110 -8.67 -18.69 7.50
C ASP A 110 -7.15 -18.89 7.36
N THR A 111 -6.74 -19.85 6.53
CA THR A 111 -5.33 -20.15 6.24
C THR A 111 -4.65 -18.97 5.55
N ASP A 112 -5.31 -18.34 4.58
CA ASP A 112 -4.78 -17.19 3.86
C ASP A 112 -4.70 -15.95 4.76
N LEU A 113 -5.72 -15.71 5.59
CA LEU A 113 -5.71 -14.62 6.56
C LEU A 113 -4.58 -14.77 7.58
N ARG A 114 -4.35 -15.99 8.08
CA ARG A 114 -3.23 -16.28 9.00
C ARG A 114 -1.88 -16.06 8.32
N ARG A 115 -1.72 -16.50 7.07
CA ARG A 115 -0.50 -16.32 6.29
C ARG A 115 -0.22 -14.85 6.03
N ASN A 116 -1.23 -14.07 5.67
CA ASN A 116 -1.10 -12.63 5.46
C ASN A 116 -0.75 -11.92 6.77
N LEU A 117 -1.38 -12.29 7.88
CA LEU A 117 -1.05 -11.74 9.19
C LEU A 117 0.40 -12.06 9.57
N ALA A 118 0.84 -13.31 9.37
CA ALA A 118 2.22 -13.72 9.63
C ALA A 118 3.21 -12.91 8.78
N ALA A 119 2.93 -12.69 7.49
CA ALA A 119 3.77 -11.89 6.60
C ALA A 119 3.90 -10.43 7.09
N VAL A 120 2.81 -9.82 7.56
CA VAL A 120 2.85 -8.46 8.14
C VAL A 120 3.70 -8.42 9.40
N VAL A 121 3.59 -9.41 10.28
CA VAL A 121 4.36 -9.47 11.52
C VAL A 121 5.85 -9.67 11.22
N ASP A 122 6.21 -10.55 10.29
CA ASP A 122 7.57 -10.80 9.85
C ASP A 122 8.20 -9.54 9.27
N GLU A 123 7.50 -8.85 8.38
CA GLU A 123 7.95 -7.60 7.77
C GLU A 123 8.19 -6.50 8.82
N LEU A 124 7.30 -6.35 9.78
CA LEU A 124 7.47 -5.40 10.89
C LEU A 124 8.67 -5.75 11.76
N GLN A 125 8.93 -7.03 12.01
CA GLN A 125 10.09 -7.48 12.80
C GLN A 125 11.40 -7.24 12.05
N ARG A 126 11.44 -7.50 10.74
CA ARG A 126 12.62 -7.24 9.89
C ARG A 126 12.96 -5.75 9.84
N ASN A 127 11.96 -4.90 9.73
CA ASN A 127 12.15 -3.44 9.66
C ASN A 127 12.24 -2.76 11.04
N ARG A 128 12.46 -3.53 12.10
CA ARG A 128 12.63 -2.98 13.44
C ARG A 128 13.79 -2.01 13.50
N PRO A 129 13.59 -0.72 13.89
CA PRO A 129 14.69 0.22 14.06
C PRO A 129 15.64 -0.22 15.17
N ALA A 130 16.95 -0.04 14.97
CA ALA A 130 17.98 -0.35 15.98
C ALA A 130 17.77 0.42 17.31
N ALA A 131 17.16 1.59 17.25
CA ALA A 131 16.83 2.39 18.42
C ALA A 131 15.66 1.84 19.26
N ALA A 132 14.85 0.92 18.71
CA ALA A 132 13.73 0.32 19.42
C ALA A 132 14.23 -0.75 20.41
N LYS A 133 14.39 -0.37 21.67
CA LYS A 133 14.79 -1.30 22.76
C LYS A 133 13.57 -2.01 23.35
N GLY A 134 13.75 -3.24 23.83
CA GLY A 134 12.71 -4.04 24.47
C GLY A 134 11.71 -4.63 23.48
N ARG A 135 10.47 -4.88 23.90
CA ARG A 135 9.43 -5.49 23.08
C ARG A 135 8.94 -4.54 22.00
N PHE A 136 9.13 -4.89 20.71
CA PHE A 136 8.77 -4.03 19.59
C PHE A 136 7.26 -4.04 19.34
N ILE A 137 6.68 -5.21 19.11
CA ILE A 137 5.22 -5.36 18.96
C ILE A 137 4.63 -5.53 20.37
N ARG A 138 3.90 -4.52 20.83
CA ARG A 138 3.32 -4.49 22.18
C ARG A 138 1.91 -5.07 22.25
N LYS A 139 1.13 -4.85 21.20
CA LYS A 139 -0.25 -5.33 21.07
C LYS A 139 -0.52 -5.67 19.62
N LEU A 140 -1.28 -6.72 19.41
CA LEU A 140 -1.81 -7.11 18.12
C LEU A 140 -3.31 -7.34 18.28
N THR A 141 -4.10 -6.75 17.40
CA THR A 141 -5.55 -6.88 17.41
C THR A 141 -6.04 -7.06 15.99
N VAL A 142 -6.88 -8.03 15.77
CA VAL A 142 -7.55 -8.30 14.49
C VAL A 142 -9.03 -7.96 14.63
N SER A 143 -9.59 -7.29 13.66
CA SER A 143 -11.01 -6.93 13.63
C SER A 143 -11.54 -6.94 12.20
N SER A 144 -12.82 -7.22 12.04
CA SER A 144 -13.53 -6.88 10.80
C SER A 144 -13.84 -5.37 10.79
N THR A 145 -14.28 -4.85 9.64
CA THR A 145 -14.53 -3.41 9.44
C THR A 145 -15.51 -2.84 10.49
N MET A 146 -16.57 -3.59 10.83
CA MET A 146 -17.59 -3.18 11.79
C MET A 146 -17.65 -4.10 13.03
N GLY A 147 -16.72 -5.03 13.16
CA GLY A 147 -16.68 -5.99 14.26
C GLY A 147 -15.85 -5.55 15.45
N PRO A 148 -15.95 -6.27 16.57
CA PRO A 148 -15.11 -6.04 17.73
C PRO A 148 -13.66 -6.43 17.46
N GLY A 149 -12.73 -5.75 18.12
CA GLY A 149 -11.32 -6.09 18.08
C GLY A 149 -10.99 -7.33 18.92
N VAL A 150 -10.46 -8.36 18.30
CA VAL A 150 -9.96 -9.57 18.96
C VAL A 150 -8.48 -9.43 19.22
N LYS A 151 -8.08 -9.53 20.49
CA LYS A 151 -6.65 -9.45 20.86
C LYS A 151 -5.96 -10.77 20.55
N VAL A 152 -4.81 -10.67 19.90
CA VAL A 152 -3.92 -11.81 19.63
C VAL A 152 -2.79 -11.80 20.67
N ASP A 153 -2.45 -12.98 21.20
CA ASP A 153 -1.34 -13.09 22.14
C ASP A 153 -0.01 -12.83 21.43
N VAL A 154 0.67 -11.79 21.89
CA VAL A 154 1.96 -11.36 21.34
C VAL A 154 3.10 -12.30 21.73
N ASN A 155 2.91 -13.22 22.70
CA ASN A 155 3.88 -14.23 23.06
C ASN A 155 3.86 -15.41 22.09
N ALA A 156 2.73 -15.65 21.44
CA ALA A 156 2.54 -16.71 20.44
C ALA A 156 2.87 -16.27 19.00
N LEU A 157 3.54 -15.10 18.81
CA LEU A 157 3.90 -14.62 17.46
C LEU A 157 4.92 -15.54 16.77
N ASP A 158 5.77 -16.22 17.51
CA ASP A 158 6.75 -17.16 16.93
C ASP A 158 6.06 -18.37 16.30
N GLU A 159 4.97 -18.88 16.91
CA GLU A 159 4.12 -19.93 16.34
C GLU A 159 3.41 -19.45 15.07
N LEU A 160 2.97 -18.18 15.04
CA LEU A 160 2.38 -17.58 13.85
C LEU A 160 3.40 -17.48 12.69
N LEU A 161 4.65 -17.17 12.97
CA LEU A 161 5.72 -17.07 11.98
C LEU A 161 6.14 -18.43 11.42
N GLU A 162 5.90 -19.52 12.13
CA GLU A 162 6.16 -20.88 11.62
C GLU A 162 5.32 -21.23 10.40
N ILE A 163 4.16 -20.56 10.22
CA ILE A 163 3.29 -20.73 9.05
C ILE A 163 3.97 -20.27 7.75
N LEU A 164 4.99 -19.41 7.84
CA LEU A 164 5.73 -18.90 6.68
C LEU A 164 6.92 -19.77 6.27
N LYS A 165 7.30 -20.74 7.09
CA LYS A 165 8.41 -21.66 6.81
C LYS A 165 7.93 -22.87 6.03
#